data_cc9a25c7e1a80291c63548b1ded5256b
#
_entry.id   cc9a25c7e1a80291c63548b1ded5256b
#
_cell.length_a   1.000
_cell.length_b   1.000
_cell.length_c   1.000
_cell.angle_alpha   90.00
_cell.angle_beta   90.00
_cell.angle_gamma   90.00
#
_symmetry.space_group_name_H-M   'P 1'
#
loop_
_entity.id
_entity.type
_entity.pdbx_description
1 polymer ?
#
loop_
_entity_poly.entity_id
_entity_poly.type
_entity_poly.pdbx_seq_one_letter_code
_entity_poly.pdbx_strand_id
1 'polypeptide(L)'
;MNLANLKTQLSNCTRSRKRGFSLVEVLLALAVLGMAILTILGLLNAAFDTVSGNLQTSQALTVYGTMDRSLANVNEIVDETGRPVVTQSEMNQPKFDYVYDWIKDKNGKSWESAAFFVVFSRRLNDEEDKTPQMVTQAMYCESSNKMPTKDILDNLNQDGNAFLVRVFISPELEGQNVTMDANGEVANNQYSAGTALPASAKLYALPYLPVTIEVYPFAIGASKQAADQIPIFSQMSIIMR
;
A
#
# COMPACT_ATOMS: atom_id res chain seq x y z
N MET A 1 -61.18 27.55 63.77
CA MET A 1 -60.41 27.01 62.61
C MET A 1 -60.63 25.50 62.52
N ASN A 2 -61.48 25.06 61.57
CA ASN A 2 -62.17 23.77 61.61
C ASN A 2 -61.31 22.66 61.01
N LEU A 3 -60.84 21.70 61.83
CA LEU A 3 -60.03 20.53 61.51
C LEU A 3 -60.72 19.54 60.54
N ALA A 4 -61.99 19.74 60.23
CA ALA A 4 -62.70 18.91 59.26
C ALA A 4 -62.34 19.14 57.79
N ASN A 5 -61.83 20.33 57.42
CA ASN A 5 -61.48 20.68 56.04
C ASN A 5 -60.12 20.20 55.63
N LEU A 6 -59.25 19.78 56.54
CA LEU A 6 -57.93 19.27 56.19
C LEU A 6 -57.95 17.79 55.77
N LYS A 7 -58.93 17.01 56.22
CA LYS A 7 -59.02 15.59 55.85
C LYS A 7 -59.55 15.34 54.45
N THR A 8 -60.26 16.28 53.84
CA THR A 8 -60.83 16.13 52.51
C THR A 8 -59.84 16.48 51.42
N GLN A 9 -58.83 17.26 51.73
CA GLN A 9 -57.75 17.58 50.72
C GLN A 9 -56.69 16.49 50.54
N LEU A 10 -56.56 15.56 51.50
CA LEU A 10 -55.56 14.49 51.43
C LEU A 10 -56.04 13.21 50.75
N SER A 11 -57.31 13.11 50.40
CA SER A 11 -57.86 11.90 49.75
C SER A 11 -57.81 11.94 48.23
N ASN A 12 -57.40 13.06 47.60
CA ASN A 12 -57.28 13.21 46.16
C ASN A 12 -55.84 13.01 45.70
N CYS A 13 -55.01 12.31 46.46
CA CYS A 13 -53.75 11.78 45.88
C CYS A 13 -54.16 10.69 44.88
N THR A 14 -54.38 11.12 43.68
CA THR A 14 -54.64 10.27 42.51
C THR A 14 -53.65 9.15 42.51
N ARG A 15 -54.06 7.97 42.88
CA ARG A 15 -53.36 6.72 42.71
C ARG A 15 -53.09 6.59 41.20
N SER A 16 -51.96 7.10 40.74
CA SER A 16 -51.48 6.85 39.38
C SER A 16 -51.45 5.33 39.21
N ARG A 17 -52.48 4.82 38.52
CA ARG A 17 -52.50 3.42 38.11
C ARG A 17 -51.23 3.19 37.29
N LYS A 18 -50.26 2.54 37.89
CA LYS A 18 -49.13 1.99 37.15
C LYS A 18 -49.74 1.04 36.12
N ARG A 19 -49.95 1.54 34.91
CA ARG A 19 -50.33 0.70 33.76
C ARG A 19 -49.13 -0.21 33.52
N GLY A 20 -49.26 -1.48 33.83
CA GLY A 20 -48.28 -2.49 33.40
C GLY A 20 -48.31 -2.57 31.87
N PHE A 21 -47.18 -2.78 31.27
CA PHE A 21 -47.09 -3.01 29.83
C PHE A 21 -47.90 -4.27 29.49
N SER A 22 -48.69 -4.19 28.42
CA SER A 22 -49.40 -5.33 27.85
C SER A 22 -48.36 -6.29 27.22
N LEU A 23 -48.60 -7.58 27.31
CA LEU A 23 -47.75 -8.60 26.68
C LEU A 23 -47.54 -8.33 25.18
N VAL A 24 -48.54 -7.84 24.49
CA VAL A 24 -48.51 -7.45 23.09
C VAL A 24 -47.57 -6.29 22.87
N GLU A 25 -47.56 -5.29 23.73
CA GLU A 25 -46.70 -4.12 23.65
C GLU A 25 -45.20 -4.50 23.83
N VAL A 26 -44.92 -5.43 24.74
CA VAL A 26 -43.55 -5.98 24.92
C VAL A 26 -43.11 -6.79 23.71
N LEU A 27 -43.99 -7.62 23.13
CA LEU A 27 -43.67 -8.39 21.93
C LEU A 27 -43.41 -7.47 20.72
N LEU A 28 -44.21 -6.42 20.57
CA LEU A 28 -44.04 -5.46 19.47
C LEU A 28 -42.75 -4.65 19.62
N ALA A 29 -42.43 -4.24 20.86
CA ALA A 29 -41.18 -3.55 21.15
C ALA A 29 -39.94 -4.44 20.86
N LEU A 30 -39.99 -5.74 21.23
CA LEU A 30 -38.94 -6.69 20.91
C LEU A 30 -38.78 -6.93 19.40
N ALA A 31 -39.90 -7.00 18.66
CA ALA A 31 -39.87 -7.15 17.21
C ALA A 31 -39.21 -5.92 16.52
N VAL A 32 -39.61 -4.71 16.95
CA VAL A 32 -39.00 -3.47 16.42
C VAL A 32 -37.50 -3.38 16.78
N LEU A 33 -37.16 -3.72 18.05
CA LEU A 33 -35.76 -3.75 18.48
C LEU A 33 -34.94 -4.77 17.67
N GLY A 34 -35.50 -5.96 17.42
CA GLY A 34 -34.83 -6.98 16.59
C GLY A 34 -34.55 -6.51 15.17
N MET A 35 -35.54 -5.86 14.52
CA MET A 35 -35.35 -5.27 13.21
C MET A 35 -34.27 -4.15 13.21
N ALA A 36 -34.27 -3.29 14.21
CA ALA A 36 -33.27 -2.23 14.35
C ALA A 36 -31.86 -2.79 14.51
N ILE A 37 -31.66 -3.84 15.30
CA ILE A 37 -30.38 -4.51 15.49
C ILE A 37 -29.89 -5.13 14.17
N LEU A 38 -30.75 -5.83 13.43
CA LEU A 38 -30.41 -6.43 12.16
C LEU A 38 -29.99 -5.38 11.13
N THR A 39 -30.67 -4.24 11.10
CA THR A 39 -30.33 -3.11 10.21
C THR A 39 -28.96 -2.52 10.56
N ILE A 40 -28.68 -2.33 11.86
CA ILE A 40 -27.38 -1.81 12.32
C ILE A 40 -26.26 -2.79 11.97
N LEU A 41 -26.46 -4.10 12.18
CA LEU A 41 -25.46 -5.12 11.84
C LEU A 41 -25.16 -5.15 10.33
N GLY A 42 -26.19 -5.01 9.49
CA GLY A 42 -26.03 -4.92 8.05
C GLY A 42 -25.22 -3.69 7.60
N LEU A 43 -25.49 -2.53 8.20
CA LEU A 43 -24.74 -1.30 7.92
C LEU A 43 -23.30 -1.35 8.46
N LEU A 44 -23.09 -2.04 9.57
CA LEU A 44 -21.76 -2.15 10.19
C LEU A 44 -20.78 -2.89 9.27
N ASN A 45 -21.20 -3.98 8.63
CA ASN A 45 -20.35 -4.73 7.69
C ASN A 45 -19.92 -3.83 6.52
N ALA A 46 -20.85 -3.11 5.88
CA ALA A 46 -20.55 -2.19 4.80
C ALA A 46 -19.59 -1.05 5.25
N ALA A 47 -19.77 -0.56 6.48
CA ALA A 47 -18.87 0.45 7.06
C ALA A 47 -17.45 -0.10 7.28
N PHE A 48 -17.33 -1.32 7.80
CA PHE A 48 -16.01 -1.96 7.98
C PHE A 48 -15.30 -2.22 6.65
N ASP A 49 -16.00 -2.67 5.62
CA ASP A 49 -15.42 -2.87 4.28
C ASP A 49 -14.91 -1.55 3.70
N THR A 50 -15.69 -0.47 3.85
CA THR A 50 -15.29 0.87 3.39
C THR A 50 -14.07 1.39 4.15
N VAL A 51 -14.04 1.25 5.48
CA VAL A 51 -12.90 1.69 6.30
C VAL A 51 -11.65 0.88 5.97
N SER A 52 -11.78 -0.44 5.83
CA SER A 52 -10.67 -1.31 5.46
C SER A 52 -10.09 -0.94 4.08
N GLY A 53 -10.94 -0.70 3.08
CA GLY A 53 -10.53 -0.27 1.75
C GLY A 53 -9.80 1.08 1.77
N ASN A 54 -10.30 2.05 2.54
CA ASN A 54 -9.67 3.35 2.68
C ASN A 54 -8.30 3.26 3.38
N LEU A 55 -8.18 2.41 4.41
CA LEU A 55 -6.91 2.18 5.09
C LEU A 55 -5.88 1.54 4.15
N GLN A 56 -6.28 0.53 3.39
CA GLN A 56 -5.41 -0.12 2.40
C GLN A 56 -4.93 0.87 1.34
N THR A 57 -5.82 1.70 0.82
CA THR A 57 -5.46 2.74 -0.17
C THR A 57 -4.51 3.77 0.43
N SER A 58 -4.74 4.23 1.66
CA SER A 58 -3.85 5.16 2.34
C SER A 58 -2.46 4.57 2.58
N GLN A 59 -2.40 3.29 2.98
CA GLN A 59 -1.14 2.58 3.13
C GLN A 59 -0.42 2.40 1.78
N ALA A 60 -1.15 2.06 0.72
CA ALA A 60 -0.59 1.91 -0.62
C ALA A 60 0.01 3.22 -1.15
N LEU A 61 -0.61 4.37 -0.87
CA LEU A 61 -0.04 5.70 -1.19
C LEU A 61 1.27 5.96 -0.45
N THR A 62 1.36 5.58 0.82
CA THR A 62 2.60 5.69 1.61
C THR A 62 3.69 4.79 1.04
N VAL A 63 3.33 3.57 0.66
CA VAL A 63 4.23 2.60 0.02
C VAL A 63 4.73 3.12 -1.33
N TYR A 64 3.82 3.66 -2.15
CA TYR A 64 4.18 4.32 -3.41
C TYR A 64 5.18 5.45 -3.19
N GLY A 65 4.91 6.37 -2.26
CA GLY A 65 5.82 7.49 -1.95
C GLY A 65 7.18 7.02 -1.43
N THR A 66 7.21 5.93 -0.66
CA THR A 66 8.46 5.30 -0.21
C THR A 66 9.22 4.72 -1.39
N MET A 67 8.55 3.99 -2.28
CA MET A 67 9.17 3.38 -3.45
C MET A 67 9.70 4.43 -4.41
N ASP A 68 8.94 5.47 -4.70
CA ASP A 68 9.35 6.59 -5.55
C ASP A 68 10.62 7.27 -5.01
N ARG A 69 10.65 7.55 -3.71
CA ARG A 69 11.85 8.08 -3.04
C ARG A 69 13.03 7.10 -3.08
N SER A 70 12.79 5.81 -2.86
CA SER A 70 13.84 4.79 -2.88
C SER A 70 14.42 4.59 -4.28
N LEU A 71 13.61 4.71 -5.34
CA LEU A 71 14.11 4.70 -6.71
C LEU A 71 14.95 5.94 -7.03
N ALA A 72 14.63 7.09 -6.43
CA ALA A 72 15.47 8.28 -6.50
C ALA A 72 16.73 8.17 -5.63
N ASN A 73 16.72 7.34 -4.58
CA ASN A 73 17.83 7.11 -3.66
C ASN A 73 18.07 5.62 -3.39
N VAL A 74 18.66 4.93 -4.36
CA VAL A 74 18.88 3.48 -4.35
C VAL A 74 19.63 2.93 -3.13
N ASN A 75 20.33 3.79 -2.38
CA ASN A 75 21.00 3.39 -1.14
C ASN A 75 20.01 3.02 -0.02
N GLU A 76 18.74 3.43 -0.14
CA GLU A 76 17.69 3.09 0.80
C GLU A 76 17.07 1.72 0.50
N ILE A 77 17.38 1.13 -0.66
CA ILE A 77 16.92 -0.19 -1.05
C ILE A 77 17.85 -1.24 -0.45
N VAL A 78 17.26 -2.21 0.23
CA VAL A 78 18.01 -3.27 0.94
C VAL A 78 17.83 -4.63 0.26
N ASP A 79 18.75 -5.53 0.53
CA ASP A 79 18.66 -6.95 0.21
C ASP A 79 17.93 -7.73 1.32
N GLU A 80 17.84 -9.05 1.17
CA GLU A 80 17.24 -9.97 2.15
C GLU A 80 17.98 -10.02 3.50
N THR A 81 19.20 -9.46 3.57
CA THR A 81 19.97 -9.34 4.81
C THR A 81 19.83 -7.98 5.48
N GLY A 82 19.05 -7.06 4.87
CA GLY A 82 18.87 -5.70 5.35
C GLY A 82 20.02 -4.74 5.02
N ARG A 83 20.96 -5.16 4.15
CA ARG A 83 22.07 -4.32 3.69
C ARG A 83 21.66 -3.58 2.41
N PRO A 84 22.21 -2.38 2.18
CA PRO A 84 21.98 -1.68 0.93
C PRO A 84 22.38 -2.56 -0.28
N VAL A 85 21.51 -2.64 -1.28
CA VAL A 85 21.76 -3.39 -2.53
C VAL A 85 22.93 -2.79 -3.29
N VAL A 86 23.08 -1.46 -3.25
CA VAL A 86 24.20 -0.74 -3.87
C VAL A 86 25.29 -0.54 -2.82
N THR A 87 26.44 -1.14 -3.04
CA THR A 87 27.59 -1.03 -2.12
C THR A 87 28.29 0.32 -2.24
N GLN A 88 29.01 0.74 -1.20
CA GLN A 88 29.77 2.00 -1.22
C GLN A 88 30.79 2.11 -2.36
N SER A 89 31.36 0.99 -2.79
CA SER A 89 32.30 0.95 -3.94
C SER A 89 31.62 1.24 -5.28
N GLU A 90 30.32 0.97 -5.36
CA GLU A 90 29.50 1.18 -6.55
C GLU A 90 28.84 2.57 -6.57
N MET A 91 28.90 3.31 -5.46
CA MET A 91 28.32 4.67 -5.35
C MET A 91 28.94 5.69 -6.31
N ASN A 92 30.05 5.36 -6.97
CA ASN A 92 30.66 6.22 -8.00
C ASN A 92 29.92 6.21 -9.34
N GLN A 93 28.96 5.28 -9.54
CA GLN A 93 28.10 5.29 -10.71
C GLN A 93 26.86 6.18 -10.45
N PRO A 94 26.34 6.84 -11.50
CA PRO A 94 25.07 7.56 -11.39
C PRO A 94 23.97 6.61 -10.90
N LYS A 95 23.21 7.03 -9.91
CA LYS A 95 22.11 6.23 -9.32
C LYS A 95 21.08 5.80 -10.36
N PHE A 96 20.87 6.64 -11.37
CA PHE A 96 20.03 6.35 -12.52
C PHE A 96 20.44 5.07 -13.25
N ASP A 97 21.75 4.84 -13.42
CA ASP A 97 22.27 3.70 -14.18
C ASP A 97 21.89 2.36 -13.54
N TYR A 98 21.86 2.29 -12.19
CA TYR A 98 21.41 1.10 -11.47
C TYR A 98 19.91 0.82 -11.67
N VAL A 99 19.09 1.84 -11.48
CA VAL A 99 17.65 1.68 -11.66
C VAL A 99 17.31 1.36 -13.10
N TYR A 100 18.03 1.98 -14.05
CA TYR A 100 17.90 1.67 -15.46
C TYR A 100 18.22 0.20 -15.75
N ASP A 101 19.31 -0.32 -15.21
CA ASP A 101 19.70 -1.73 -15.40
C ASP A 101 18.71 -2.72 -14.81
N TRP A 102 18.06 -2.39 -13.71
CA TRP A 102 17.00 -3.24 -13.12
C TRP A 102 15.73 -3.25 -13.96
N ILE A 103 15.43 -2.16 -14.66
CA ILE A 103 14.11 -1.93 -15.28
C ILE A 103 14.15 -2.02 -16.80
N LYS A 104 15.29 -1.82 -17.48
CA LYS A 104 15.41 -1.72 -18.95
C LYS A 104 14.72 -2.85 -19.74
N ASP A 105 14.71 -4.06 -19.20
CA ASP A 105 14.10 -5.23 -19.83
C ASP A 105 12.69 -5.55 -19.27
N LYS A 106 12.17 -4.68 -18.41
CA LYS A 106 10.90 -4.88 -17.70
C LYS A 106 9.80 -4.01 -18.31
N ASN A 107 9.05 -4.57 -19.23
CA ASN A 107 7.99 -3.85 -19.96
C ASN A 107 6.57 -4.07 -19.40
N GLY A 108 6.43 -4.85 -18.33
CA GLY A 108 5.15 -5.10 -17.67
C GLY A 108 4.14 -5.96 -18.43
N LYS A 109 4.47 -6.42 -19.66
CA LYS A 109 3.54 -7.24 -20.48
C LYS A 109 3.14 -8.55 -19.83
N SER A 110 4.05 -9.14 -19.06
CA SER A 110 3.77 -10.30 -18.23
C SER A 110 4.02 -9.99 -16.77
N TRP A 111 3.47 -10.82 -15.87
CA TRP A 111 3.74 -10.66 -14.44
C TRP A 111 5.23 -10.61 -14.12
N GLU A 112 6.00 -11.49 -14.74
CA GLU A 112 7.44 -11.63 -14.49
C GLU A 112 8.28 -10.52 -15.15
N SER A 113 7.70 -9.79 -16.10
CA SER A 113 8.37 -8.70 -16.81
C SER A 113 8.30 -7.39 -16.02
N ALA A 114 8.69 -7.44 -14.76
CA ALA A 114 8.77 -6.30 -13.85
C ALA A 114 9.95 -6.48 -12.89
N ALA A 115 10.45 -5.39 -12.33
CA ALA A 115 11.28 -5.42 -11.13
C ALA A 115 10.37 -5.51 -9.91
N PHE A 116 10.73 -6.37 -8.96
CA PHE A 116 9.92 -6.61 -7.77
C PHE A 116 10.60 -6.07 -6.53
N PHE A 117 9.78 -5.46 -5.68
CA PHE A 117 10.22 -4.96 -4.38
C PHE A 117 9.19 -5.35 -3.33
N VAL A 118 9.64 -5.57 -2.12
CA VAL A 118 8.75 -5.68 -0.96
C VAL A 118 8.99 -4.47 -0.07
N VAL A 119 7.94 -3.67 0.12
CA VAL A 119 7.99 -2.51 1.01
C VAL A 119 7.35 -2.90 2.33
N PHE A 120 8.09 -2.71 3.42
CA PHE A 120 7.68 -3.07 4.77
C PHE A 120 8.14 -2.01 5.77
N SER A 121 7.45 -1.96 6.89
CA SER A 121 7.87 -1.14 8.03
C SER A 121 8.65 -2.01 9.01
N ARG A 122 9.73 -1.48 9.55
CA ARG A 122 10.53 -2.16 10.58
C ARG A 122 10.84 -1.23 11.75
N ARG A 123 11.07 -1.83 12.91
CA ARG A 123 11.56 -1.11 14.09
C ARG A 123 13.09 -1.09 14.08
N LEU A 124 13.64 0.11 14.06
CA LEU A 124 15.06 0.30 14.35
C LEU A 124 15.18 0.59 15.85
N ASN A 125 15.92 -0.28 16.52
CA ASN A 125 16.32 -0.02 17.91
C ASN A 125 17.56 0.85 17.86
N ASP A 126 17.42 2.13 18.12
CA ASP A 126 18.55 3.01 18.34
C ASP A 126 19.06 2.75 19.78
N GLU A 127 20.34 2.32 19.92
CA GLU A 127 20.92 2.01 21.25
C GLU A 127 21.00 3.26 22.13
N GLU A 128 21.05 4.45 21.54
CA GLU A 128 21.13 5.72 22.27
C GLU A 128 19.76 6.30 22.63
N ASP A 129 18.76 6.14 21.77
CA ASP A 129 17.41 6.63 21.98
C ASP A 129 16.48 5.45 22.26
N LYS A 130 16.00 5.32 23.49
CA LYS A 130 15.12 4.22 23.96
C LYS A 130 13.76 4.17 23.26
N THR A 131 13.50 5.03 22.31
CA THR A 131 12.26 5.05 21.51
C THR A 131 12.48 4.34 20.18
N PRO A 132 11.81 3.20 19.93
CA PRO A 132 11.93 2.52 18.66
C PRO A 132 11.43 3.41 17.52
N GLN A 133 12.28 3.67 16.54
CA GLN A 133 11.88 4.38 15.33
C GLN A 133 11.29 3.41 14.32
N MET A 134 10.10 3.74 13.79
CA MET A 134 9.51 3.02 12.68
C MET A 134 10.04 3.58 11.37
N VAL A 135 10.68 2.74 10.57
CA VAL A 135 11.19 3.09 9.24
C VAL A 135 10.55 2.21 8.19
N THR A 136 10.07 2.83 7.13
CA THR A 136 9.57 2.09 5.96
C THR A 136 10.67 1.97 4.92
N GLN A 137 10.96 0.75 4.50
CA GLN A 137 12.05 0.43 3.57
C GLN A 137 11.56 -0.44 2.43
N ALA A 138 12.25 -0.34 1.28
CA ALA A 138 12.06 -1.20 0.13
C ALA A 138 13.16 -2.27 0.07
N MET A 139 12.77 -3.52 -0.10
CA MET A 139 13.67 -4.64 -0.34
C MET A 139 13.57 -5.03 -1.80
N TYR A 140 14.69 -5.12 -2.49
CA TYR A 140 14.74 -5.62 -3.86
C TYR A 140 14.61 -7.15 -3.88
N CYS A 141 13.75 -7.65 -4.76
CA CYS A 141 13.58 -9.08 -5.03
C CYS A 141 14.07 -9.37 -6.46
N GLU A 142 15.02 -10.25 -6.59
CA GLU A 142 15.63 -10.58 -7.88
C GLU A 142 14.61 -11.11 -8.91
N SER A 143 13.57 -11.79 -8.43
CA SER A 143 12.47 -12.28 -9.27
C SER A 143 11.20 -12.51 -8.47
N SER A 144 10.07 -12.67 -9.17
CA SER A 144 8.77 -13.03 -8.57
C SER A 144 8.78 -14.35 -7.80
N ASN A 145 9.77 -15.21 -8.05
CA ASN A 145 9.94 -16.51 -7.38
C ASN A 145 10.85 -16.42 -6.13
N LYS A 146 11.57 -15.29 -5.96
CA LYS A 146 12.48 -15.03 -4.84
C LYS A 146 11.89 -13.95 -3.91
N MET A 147 10.65 -14.15 -3.50
CA MET A 147 10.01 -13.30 -2.51
C MET A 147 10.52 -13.63 -1.11
N PRO A 148 10.64 -12.64 -0.22
CA PRO A 148 11.11 -12.88 1.13
C PRO A 148 10.13 -13.80 1.88
N THR A 149 10.70 -14.74 2.62
CA THR A 149 9.95 -15.61 3.52
C THR A 149 9.61 -14.86 4.81
N LYS A 150 8.71 -15.45 5.60
CA LYS A 150 8.39 -14.92 6.93
C LYS A 150 9.64 -14.78 7.79
N ASP A 151 10.52 -15.76 7.78
CA ASP A 151 11.75 -15.78 8.58
C ASP A 151 12.68 -14.62 8.21
N ILE A 152 12.77 -14.25 6.92
CA ILE A 152 13.56 -13.10 6.46
C ILE A 152 12.97 -11.80 7.02
N LEU A 153 11.65 -11.62 6.90
CA LEU A 153 10.99 -10.42 7.39
C LEU A 153 11.03 -10.31 8.92
N ASP A 154 10.87 -11.43 9.63
CA ASP A 154 10.99 -11.47 11.09
C ASP A 154 12.43 -11.11 11.53
N ASN A 155 13.46 -11.58 10.82
CA ASN A 155 14.87 -11.23 11.08
C ASN A 155 15.15 -9.74 10.84
N LEU A 156 14.41 -9.11 9.94
CA LEU A 156 14.51 -7.67 9.68
C LEU A 156 13.67 -6.83 10.64
N ASN A 157 13.08 -7.43 11.68
CA ASN A 157 12.18 -6.77 12.64
C ASN A 157 10.99 -6.08 11.93
N GLN A 158 10.43 -6.75 10.91
CA GLN A 158 9.25 -6.24 10.22
C GLN A 158 8.08 -6.13 11.18
N ASP A 159 7.41 -4.99 11.15
CA ASP A 159 6.21 -4.71 11.95
C ASP A 159 5.08 -4.22 11.04
N GLY A 160 3.90 -4.80 11.21
CA GLY A 160 2.72 -4.47 10.42
C GLY A 160 2.65 -5.17 9.06
N ASN A 161 2.03 -4.50 8.09
CA ASN A 161 1.80 -5.05 6.75
C ASN A 161 3.02 -4.83 5.83
N ALA A 162 3.30 -5.83 5.02
CA ALA A 162 4.19 -5.71 3.88
C ALA A 162 3.38 -5.56 2.59
N PHE A 163 3.96 -4.91 1.59
CA PHE A 163 3.36 -4.70 0.28
C PHE A 163 4.33 -5.14 -0.81
N LEU A 164 3.79 -5.81 -1.82
CA LEU A 164 4.54 -6.12 -3.02
C LEU A 164 4.42 -4.96 -3.99
N VAL A 165 5.55 -4.50 -4.51
CA VAL A 165 5.60 -3.44 -5.50
C VAL A 165 6.21 -3.97 -6.78
N ARG A 166 5.51 -3.79 -7.89
CA ARG A 166 6.01 -4.04 -9.25
C ARG A 166 6.39 -2.72 -9.88
N VAL A 167 7.57 -2.66 -10.47
CA VAL A 167 8.06 -1.49 -11.21
C VAL A 167 8.46 -1.94 -12.60
N PHE A 168 7.92 -1.30 -13.62
CA PHE A 168 8.21 -1.61 -15.00
C PHE A 168 8.13 -0.34 -15.86
N ILE A 169 8.66 -0.42 -17.07
CA ILE A 169 8.66 0.69 -18.01
C ILE A 169 7.22 1.08 -18.35
N SER A 170 6.92 2.37 -18.27
CA SER A 170 5.57 2.86 -18.60
C SER A 170 5.20 2.52 -20.03
N PRO A 171 3.96 2.08 -20.30
CA PRO A 171 3.48 1.74 -21.63
C PRO A 171 3.59 2.89 -22.65
N GLU A 172 3.58 4.14 -22.20
CA GLU A 172 3.76 5.31 -23.07
C GLU A 172 5.16 5.36 -23.71
N LEU A 173 6.15 4.75 -23.06
CA LEU A 173 7.49 4.59 -23.65
C LEU A 173 7.69 3.25 -24.35
N GLU A 174 6.72 2.35 -24.25
CA GLU A 174 6.84 1.07 -24.90
C GLU A 174 6.95 1.25 -26.41
N GLY A 175 8.11 0.91 -26.95
CA GLY A 175 8.40 1.08 -28.36
C GLY A 175 9.13 2.35 -28.74
N GLN A 176 9.53 3.17 -27.80
CA GLN A 176 10.41 4.30 -28.06
C GLN A 176 11.88 3.83 -28.12
N ASN A 177 12.45 3.75 -29.29
CA ASN A 177 13.87 3.51 -29.45
C ASN A 177 14.60 4.85 -29.49
N VAL A 178 15.03 5.33 -28.31
CA VAL A 178 15.77 6.59 -28.22
C VAL A 178 17.26 6.27 -28.20
N THR A 179 17.89 6.30 -29.34
CA THR A 179 19.34 6.13 -29.46
C THR A 179 20.03 7.47 -29.76
N MET A 180 21.23 7.64 -29.24
CA MET A 180 22.09 8.77 -29.62
C MET A 180 22.94 8.39 -30.82
N ASP A 181 23.14 9.34 -31.73
CA ASP A 181 24.12 9.22 -32.78
C ASP A 181 25.54 9.44 -32.25
N ALA A 182 26.55 9.30 -33.16
CA ALA A 182 27.95 9.50 -32.81
C ALA A 182 28.29 10.93 -32.34
N ASN A 183 27.42 11.90 -32.59
CA ASN A 183 27.57 13.31 -32.21
C ASN A 183 26.86 13.62 -30.86
N GLY A 184 26.18 12.64 -30.27
CA GLY A 184 25.41 12.83 -29.04
C GLY A 184 24.03 13.47 -29.28
N GLU A 185 23.57 13.52 -30.53
CA GLU A 185 22.22 13.97 -30.86
C GLU A 185 21.27 12.76 -30.91
N VAL A 186 19.99 13.01 -30.66
CA VAL A 186 18.95 11.95 -30.71
C VAL A 186 18.81 11.52 -32.18
N ALA A 187 19.31 10.32 -32.47
CA ALA A 187 19.22 9.72 -33.80
C ALA A 187 17.75 9.41 -34.10
N ASN A 188 17.19 10.09 -35.12
CA ASN A 188 15.88 9.91 -35.71
C ASN A 188 14.82 9.26 -34.77
N ASN A 189 13.94 10.06 -34.24
CA ASN A 189 12.80 9.66 -33.41
C ASN A 189 11.83 8.70 -34.13
N GLN A 190 12.30 7.53 -34.53
CA GLN A 190 11.42 6.47 -34.99
C GLN A 190 10.92 5.70 -33.76
N TYR A 191 9.78 6.12 -33.25
CA TYR A 191 9.01 5.39 -32.28
C TYR A 191 8.41 4.16 -32.97
N SER A 192 9.01 3.00 -32.76
CA SER A 192 8.46 1.72 -33.25
C SER A 192 7.95 0.93 -32.06
N ALA A 193 6.66 0.61 -32.07
CA ALA A 193 6.06 -0.23 -31.05
C ALA A 193 6.86 -1.55 -30.89
N GLY A 194 7.28 -1.86 -29.70
CA GLY A 194 7.98 -3.12 -29.37
C GLY A 194 9.51 -3.06 -29.42
N THR A 195 10.13 -1.91 -29.58
CA THR A 195 11.60 -1.79 -29.56
C THR A 195 12.09 -1.79 -28.09
N ALA A 196 13.06 -2.66 -27.79
CA ALA A 196 13.69 -2.72 -26.47
C ALA A 196 14.46 -1.42 -26.18
N LEU A 197 14.50 -1.02 -24.91
CA LEU A 197 15.38 0.07 -24.47
C LEU A 197 16.85 -0.25 -24.78
N PRO A 198 17.72 0.76 -24.93
CA PRO A 198 19.16 0.56 -25.12
C PRO A 198 19.74 -0.33 -24.00
N ALA A 199 20.73 -1.15 -24.36
CA ALA A 199 21.35 -2.09 -23.42
C ALA A 199 22.05 -1.40 -22.22
N SER A 200 22.36 -0.11 -22.34
CA SER A 200 23.03 0.67 -21.30
C SER A 200 22.36 2.03 -21.13
N ALA A 201 22.30 2.50 -19.90
CA ALA A 201 21.82 3.83 -19.56
C ALA A 201 22.58 4.94 -20.29
N LYS A 202 23.85 4.74 -20.60
CA LYS A 202 24.66 5.71 -21.34
C LYS A 202 24.18 5.96 -22.77
N LEU A 203 23.55 4.96 -23.38
CA LEU A 203 22.97 5.03 -24.73
C LEU A 203 21.52 5.53 -24.72
N TYR A 204 20.93 5.67 -23.54
CA TYR A 204 19.59 6.17 -23.39
C TYR A 204 19.57 7.70 -23.43
N ALA A 205 18.88 8.28 -24.40
CA ALA A 205 18.99 9.70 -24.71
C ALA A 205 18.18 10.61 -23.79
N LEU A 206 17.10 10.10 -23.15
CA LEU A 206 16.27 10.94 -22.30
C LEU A 206 16.92 11.16 -20.92
N PRO A 207 16.71 12.33 -20.32
CA PRO A 207 17.21 12.62 -18.98
C PRO A 207 16.33 11.97 -17.88
N TYR A 208 15.31 11.23 -18.24
CA TYR A 208 14.38 10.56 -17.33
C TYR A 208 13.92 9.23 -17.89
N LEU A 209 13.54 8.32 -16.99
CA LEU A 209 12.93 7.03 -17.31
C LEU A 209 11.53 6.99 -16.70
N PRO A 210 10.45 7.02 -17.50
CA PRO A 210 9.10 6.84 -16.99
C PRO A 210 8.83 5.39 -16.67
N VAL A 211 8.33 5.15 -15.48
CA VAL A 211 8.01 3.83 -14.96
C VAL A 211 6.59 3.82 -14.41
N THR A 212 5.97 2.66 -14.42
CA THR A 212 4.72 2.41 -13.70
C THR A 212 5.05 1.65 -12.43
N ILE A 213 4.53 2.15 -11.31
CA ILE A 213 4.65 1.54 -9.99
C ILE A 213 3.26 1.01 -9.61
N GLU A 214 3.16 -0.28 -9.39
CA GLU A 214 1.96 -0.96 -8.93
C GLU A 214 2.17 -1.53 -7.53
N VAL A 215 1.21 -1.29 -6.64
CA VAL A 215 1.25 -1.75 -5.25
C VAL A 215 0.19 -2.83 -5.04
N TYR A 216 0.60 -3.96 -4.50
CA TYR A 216 -0.24 -5.12 -4.21
C TYR A 216 -0.18 -5.48 -2.73
N PRO A 217 -1.23 -6.11 -2.17
CA PRO A 217 -1.13 -6.70 -0.85
C PRO A 217 -0.12 -7.84 -0.91
N PHE A 218 0.75 -7.93 0.06
CA PHE A 218 1.73 -9.00 0.15
C PHE A 218 1.34 -10.01 1.23
N ALA A 219 1.04 -11.23 0.81
CA ALA A 219 0.80 -12.33 1.74
C ALA A 219 2.12 -13.02 2.08
N ILE A 220 2.60 -12.83 3.29
CA ILE A 220 3.84 -13.45 3.80
C ILE A 220 3.69 -14.97 3.75
N GLY A 221 4.64 -15.63 3.10
CA GLY A 221 4.65 -17.10 2.96
C GLY A 221 3.86 -17.63 1.76
N ALA A 222 3.26 -16.77 0.93
CA ALA A 222 2.73 -17.20 -0.36
C ALA A 222 3.90 -17.49 -1.31
N SER A 223 3.99 -18.73 -1.78
CA SER A 223 5.06 -19.16 -2.71
C SER A 223 4.98 -18.52 -4.09
N LYS A 224 3.81 -17.98 -4.45
CA LYS A 224 3.56 -17.19 -5.66
C LYS A 224 2.51 -16.14 -5.37
N GLN A 225 2.84 -14.89 -5.68
CA GLN A 225 1.82 -13.86 -5.80
C GLN A 225 0.98 -14.19 -7.04
N ALA A 226 -0.33 -14.21 -6.92
CA ALA A 226 -1.18 -14.50 -8.06
C ALA A 226 -1.06 -13.40 -9.12
N ALA A 227 -0.73 -13.79 -10.34
CA ALA A 227 -0.62 -12.85 -11.47
C ALA A 227 -1.95 -12.12 -11.78
N ASP A 228 -3.06 -12.69 -11.31
CA ASP A 228 -4.41 -12.15 -11.53
C ASP A 228 -4.86 -11.16 -10.44
N GLN A 229 -4.00 -10.83 -9.48
CA GLN A 229 -4.35 -9.83 -8.46
C GLN A 229 -4.43 -8.44 -9.08
N ILE A 230 -5.49 -7.72 -8.68
CA ILE A 230 -5.64 -6.31 -9.04
C ILE A 230 -4.77 -5.48 -8.10
N PRO A 231 -3.96 -4.53 -8.61
CA PRO A 231 -3.21 -3.63 -7.74
C PRO A 231 -4.14 -2.78 -6.90
N ILE A 232 -3.80 -2.56 -5.63
CA ILE A 232 -4.50 -1.61 -4.76
C ILE A 232 -4.29 -0.19 -5.27
N PHE A 233 -3.10 0.06 -5.82
CA PHE A 233 -2.70 1.36 -6.34
C PHE A 233 -1.76 1.17 -7.54
N SER A 234 -1.93 2.00 -8.58
CA SER A 234 -1.07 2.02 -9.76
C SER A 234 -0.89 3.45 -10.22
N GLN A 235 0.34 3.87 -10.39
CA GLN A 235 0.67 5.22 -10.86
C GLN A 235 1.98 5.23 -11.63
N MET A 236 2.05 6.12 -12.62
CA MET A 236 3.28 6.44 -13.33
C MET A 236 4.16 7.35 -12.47
N SER A 237 5.47 7.10 -12.48
CA SER A 237 6.51 7.92 -11.89
C SER A 237 7.64 8.17 -12.89
N ILE A 238 8.51 9.10 -12.56
CA ILE A 238 9.64 9.52 -13.40
C ILE A 238 10.92 9.41 -12.60
N ILE A 239 11.83 8.58 -13.07
CA ILE A 239 13.17 8.45 -12.48
C ILE A 239 14.10 9.40 -13.24
N MET A 240 14.62 10.39 -12.54
CA MET A 240 15.53 11.40 -13.12
C MET A 240 16.97 10.88 -13.14
N ARG A 241 17.70 11.28 -14.17
CA ARG A 241 19.12 10.96 -14.34
C ARG A 241 20.01 11.78 -13.42
#